data_4cf5fd7b8c61878b5e9a007be8719480
#
_entry.id   4cf5fd7b8c61878b5e9a007be8719480
#
_cell.length_a   1.000
_cell.length_b   1.000
_cell.length_c   1.000
_cell.angle_alpha   90.00
_cell.angle_beta   90.00
_cell.angle_gamma   90.00
#
_symmetry.space_group_name_H-M   'P 1'
#
loop_
_entity.id
_entity.type
_entity.pdbx_description
1 polymer ?
#
loop_
_entity_poly.entity_id
_entity_poly.type
_entity_poly.pdbx_seq_one_letter_code
_entity_poly.pdbx_strand_id
1 'polypeptide(L)'
;MLIIYFLCVSQISTLFPGAEPDEGDTRHIYPIIYIGLGLDTHAHSIPYIFGWLENLEYPKNRVILEIFVGNRGEDSTIHQTKWWIDNTKQHFKNVQIHEEIDENTENWLEIALRTARLKKAEKCLLLTGDTVPTETNILKSIFNEKKHVVVVPVFQSIDGSSNLYADLTESLDLRKNVREEISTFALPLAINLGQMDSSYLTFDSQNLPFFDGPNDSGYVFLKSAENMKIAIWADNQKDYGIFVNPEIEELEDRRMMIRYHLADLLADDKPIPPISRSVRPWVPEKSNLGFDRIYLINLKRRSERLERMQKIFEILGIEFQILEAVDGQNLENIAEKYQILDGYLDPIKNRPMKNGEIGCFLSHFRIWREILEEKLEKVVVFEDDLRFSAGGLKRIREVLMDLEASRRIWDLIYLGRKKQSDKQELWIPQHRHLSSVEYSYWTLGYMLSQEGARKLLTPNPLTKIVPVDEYLPIMFDKHPNSDWSSNFAPRNLEAFTLYPLVVSPQKYTNEVGYISDTEDSLIISEANLQRDPENHGEL
;
A
#
# COMPACT_ATOMS: atom_id res chain seq x y z
N MET A 1 -17.84 -17.85 -44.42
CA MET A 1 -18.30 -18.21 -43.08
C MET A 1 -19.14 -17.10 -42.42
N LEU A 2 -18.87 -15.81 -42.64
CA LEU A 2 -19.69 -14.69 -42.12
C LEU A 2 -21.09 -14.59 -42.79
N ILE A 3 -21.21 -14.96 -44.06
CA ILE A 3 -22.47 -14.89 -44.83
C ILE A 3 -23.47 -15.95 -44.41
N ILE A 4 -23.03 -17.12 -43.95
CA ILE A 4 -23.88 -18.19 -43.45
C ILE A 4 -24.47 -17.84 -42.07
N TYR A 5 -23.74 -17.08 -41.26
CA TYR A 5 -24.22 -16.64 -39.95
C TYR A 5 -25.35 -15.59 -40.06
N PHE A 6 -25.29 -14.70 -41.05
CA PHE A 6 -26.34 -13.71 -41.31
C PHE A 6 -27.63 -14.33 -41.88
N LEU A 7 -27.50 -15.41 -42.65
CA LEU A 7 -28.66 -16.11 -43.22
C LEU A 7 -29.38 -16.98 -42.17
N CYS A 8 -28.69 -17.53 -41.18
CA CYS A 8 -29.32 -18.24 -40.07
C CYS A 8 -30.11 -17.34 -39.12
N VAL A 9 -29.61 -16.11 -38.86
CA VAL A 9 -30.29 -15.15 -37.97
C VAL A 9 -31.55 -14.58 -38.65
N SER A 10 -31.55 -14.39 -39.99
CA SER A 10 -32.70 -13.87 -40.70
C SER A 10 -33.83 -14.90 -40.87
N GLN A 11 -33.56 -16.22 -40.78
CA GLN A 11 -34.61 -17.24 -40.87
C GLN A 11 -35.29 -17.54 -39.53
N ILE A 12 -34.65 -17.20 -38.37
CA ILE A 12 -35.28 -17.40 -37.07
C ILE A 12 -36.33 -16.33 -36.79
N SER A 13 -36.17 -15.10 -37.32
CA SER A 13 -37.15 -14.01 -37.16
C SER A 13 -38.47 -14.23 -37.92
N THR A 14 -38.51 -15.15 -38.88
CA THR A 14 -39.74 -15.47 -39.62
C THR A 14 -40.59 -16.59 -38.99
N LEU A 15 -40.04 -17.30 -37.99
CA LEU A 15 -40.72 -18.40 -37.31
C LEU A 15 -41.54 -17.94 -36.08
N PHE A 16 -41.30 -16.74 -35.58
CA PHE A 16 -42.04 -16.17 -34.45
C PHE A 16 -42.32 -14.66 -34.70
N PRO A 17 -43.40 -14.37 -35.49
CA PRO A 17 -43.79 -12.96 -35.73
C PRO A 17 -44.35 -12.38 -34.43
N GLY A 18 -43.60 -11.49 -33.83
CA GLY A 18 -43.96 -10.76 -32.59
C GLY A 18 -42.92 -10.74 -31.50
N ALA A 19 -41.82 -11.47 -31.65
CA ALA A 19 -40.64 -11.26 -30.82
C ALA A 19 -39.72 -10.27 -31.57
N GLU A 20 -39.67 -9.00 -31.14
CA GLU A 20 -38.52 -8.17 -31.49
C GLU A 20 -37.27 -8.94 -31.06
N PRO A 21 -36.20 -9.00 -31.87
CA PRO A 21 -34.97 -9.60 -31.46
C PRO A 21 -34.50 -8.82 -30.23
N ASP A 22 -34.58 -9.46 -29.05
CA ASP A 22 -33.98 -8.95 -27.81
C ASP A 22 -32.55 -8.62 -28.17
N GLU A 23 -32.16 -7.35 -28.09
CA GLU A 23 -30.84 -6.85 -28.51
C GLU A 23 -29.79 -7.71 -27.81
N GLY A 24 -29.36 -8.77 -28.50
CA GLY A 24 -28.26 -9.65 -28.13
C GLY A 24 -28.45 -10.44 -26.85
N ASP A 25 -28.92 -11.69 -26.98
CA ASP A 25 -28.73 -12.68 -25.91
C ASP A 25 -27.25 -12.84 -25.61
N THR A 26 -26.77 -12.05 -24.61
CA THR A 26 -25.37 -12.03 -24.18
C THR A 26 -25.07 -13.10 -23.12
N ARG A 27 -26.01 -14.06 -22.85
CA ARG A 27 -25.82 -15.10 -21.83
C ARG A 27 -24.59 -15.94 -22.06
N HIS A 28 -24.22 -16.19 -23.31
CA HIS A 28 -23.02 -16.94 -23.67
C HIS A 28 -21.72 -16.12 -23.49
N ILE A 29 -21.82 -14.76 -23.50
CA ILE A 29 -20.69 -13.83 -23.31
C ILE A 29 -20.61 -13.43 -21.83
N TYR A 30 -21.76 -13.19 -21.20
CA TYR A 30 -21.87 -12.74 -19.81
C TYR A 30 -22.75 -13.70 -19.00
N PRO A 31 -22.19 -14.79 -18.45
CA PRO A 31 -22.91 -15.69 -17.58
C PRO A 31 -23.48 -14.98 -16.35
N ILE A 32 -24.51 -15.55 -15.74
CA ILE A 32 -25.02 -15.03 -14.46
C ILE A 32 -24.01 -15.32 -13.39
N ILE A 33 -23.58 -14.25 -12.68
CA ILE A 33 -22.68 -14.33 -11.54
C ILE A 33 -23.47 -14.08 -10.26
N TYR A 34 -23.26 -14.92 -9.28
CA TYR A 34 -23.68 -14.70 -7.90
C TYR A 34 -22.49 -14.15 -7.11
N ILE A 35 -22.71 -13.07 -6.38
CA ILE A 35 -21.74 -12.51 -5.44
C ILE A 35 -22.35 -12.60 -4.04
N GLY A 36 -21.72 -13.39 -3.17
CA GLY A 36 -21.99 -13.45 -1.74
C GLY A 36 -20.94 -12.60 -1.00
N LEU A 37 -21.38 -11.57 -0.28
CA LEU A 37 -20.51 -10.65 0.46
C LEU A 37 -20.78 -10.77 1.95
N GLY A 38 -19.83 -11.32 2.71
CA GLY A 38 -19.86 -11.37 4.17
C GLY A 38 -19.31 -10.08 4.78
N LEU A 39 -20.10 -9.43 5.62
CA LEU A 39 -19.72 -8.21 6.33
C LEU A 39 -20.03 -8.38 7.81
N ASP A 40 -19.10 -8.03 8.69
CA ASP A 40 -19.36 -7.96 10.14
C ASP A 40 -18.93 -6.57 10.63
N THR A 41 -17.71 -6.36 11.05
CA THR A 41 -17.16 -5.06 11.50
C THR A 41 -16.35 -4.38 10.38
N HIS A 42 -16.97 -4.14 9.22
CA HIS A 42 -16.28 -3.75 7.99
C HIS A 42 -16.59 -2.31 7.51
N ALA A 43 -17.07 -1.43 8.38
CA ALA A 43 -17.34 -0.02 8.02
C ALA A 43 -16.12 0.69 7.37
N HIS A 44 -14.92 0.21 7.64
CA HIS A 44 -13.67 0.74 7.08
C HIS A 44 -13.50 0.47 5.58
N SER A 45 -13.95 -0.69 5.09
CA SER A 45 -13.77 -1.15 3.70
C SER A 45 -15.02 -0.93 2.82
N ILE A 46 -16.22 -0.85 3.43
CA ILE A 46 -17.50 -0.69 2.74
C ILE A 46 -17.49 0.40 1.66
N PRO A 47 -16.98 1.62 1.88
CA PRO A 47 -16.99 2.66 0.84
C PRO A 47 -16.28 2.25 -0.45
N TYR A 48 -15.25 1.43 -0.35
CA TYR A 48 -14.44 0.98 -1.48
C TYR A 48 -15.04 -0.26 -2.13
N ILE A 49 -15.53 -1.24 -1.35
CA ILE A 49 -16.20 -2.43 -1.88
C ILE A 49 -17.47 -2.03 -2.64
N PHE A 50 -18.27 -1.13 -2.07
CA PHE A 50 -19.47 -0.65 -2.74
C PHE A 50 -19.14 0.23 -3.94
N GLY A 51 -18.07 1.03 -3.87
CA GLY A 51 -17.55 1.76 -5.00
C GLY A 51 -17.12 0.83 -6.14
N TRP A 52 -16.45 -0.27 -5.83
CA TRP A 52 -16.12 -1.32 -6.79
C TRP A 52 -17.38 -1.95 -7.40
N LEU A 53 -18.37 -2.33 -6.60
CA LEU A 53 -19.65 -2.88 -7.07
C LEU A 53 -20.40 -1.92 -8.01
N GLU A 54 -20.40 -0.61 -7.68
CA GLU A 54 -21.01 0.43 -8.51
C GLU A 54 -20.31 0.60 -9.87
N ASN A 55 -19.02 0.34 -9.94
CA ASN A 55 -18.19 0.55 -11.13
C ASN A 55 -17.76 -0.74 -11.84
N LEU A 56 -18.35 -1.89 -11.47
CA LEU A 56 -18.07 -3.17 -12.12
C LEU A 56 -18.18 -3.07 -13.64
N GLU A 57 -17.14 -3.50 -14.34
CA GLU A 57 -17.13 -3.71 -15.80
C GLU A 57 -17.78 -5.05 -16.17
N TYR A 58 -18.95 -5.27 -15.63
CA TYR A 58 -19.79 -6.44 -15.88
C TYR A 58 -21.25 -6.01 -15.93
N PRO A 59 -22.09 -6.56 -16.82
CA PRO A 59 -23.52 -6.20 -16.88
C PRO A 59 -24.19 -6.47 -15.54
N LYS A 60 -24.62 -5.43 -14.83
CA LYS A 60 -25.17 -5.54 -13.48
C LYS A 60 -26.48 -6.33 -13.44
N ASN A 61 -27.25 -6.31 -14.53
CA ASN A 61 -28.43 -7.15 -14.68
C ASN A 61 -28.11 -8.66 -14.81
N ARG A 62 -26.83 -9.03 -14.87
CA ARG A 62 -26.30 -10.39 -14.79
C ARG A 62 -25.69 -10.73 -13.44
N VAL A 63 -25.68 -9.80 -12.50
CA VAL A 63 -25.13 -9.98 -11.16
C VAL A 63 -26.27 -10.13 -10.15
N ILE A 64 -26.25 -11.23 -9.42
CA ILE A 64 -27.07 -11.46 -8.21
C ILE A 64 -26.18 -11.18 -7.03
N LEU A 65 -26.55 -10.23 -6.20
CA LEU A 65 -25.78 -9.81 -5.02
C LEU A 65 -26.55 -10.15 -3.76
N GLU A 66 -25.95 -10.91 -2.87
CA GLU A 66 -26.46 -11.12 -1.52
C GLU A 66 -25.41 -10.72 -0.50
N ILE A 67 -25.82 -9.89 0.45
CA ILE A 67 -24.96 -9.35 1.49
C ILE A 67 -25.39 -9.95 2.83
N PHE A 68 -24.44 -10.58 3.51
CA PHE A 68 -24.63 -11.24 4.78
C PHE A 68 -23.95 -10.39 5.86
N VAL A 69 -24.73 -9.79 6.76
CA VAL A 69 -24.23 -8.89 7.79
C VAL A 69 -24.31 -9.57 9.15
N GLY A 70 -23.16 -9.71 9.79
CA GLY A 70 -23.04 -10.25 11.13
C GLY A 70 -23.63 -9.30 12.20
N ASN A 71 -23.79 -9.81 13.40
CA ASN A 71 -24.39 -9.09 14.53
C ASN A 71 -23.36 -8.58 15.55
N ARG A 72 -22.05 -8.82 15.32
CA ARG A 72 -21.00 -8.47 16.28
C ARG A 72 -20.59 -7.01 16.28
N GLY A 73 -21.07 -6.22 15.32
CA GLY A 73 -20.54 -4.87 15.08
C GLY A 73 -21.24 -3.78 15.88
N GLU A 74 -20.47 -3.09 16.70
CA GLU A 74 -20.84 -1.76 17.22
C GLU A 74 -20.57 -0.65 16.19
N ASP A 75 -20.01 -0.99 15.02
CA ASP A 75 -19.69 -0.05 13.96
C ASP A 75 -20.89 0.24 13.05
N SER A 76 -20.72 1.10 12.07
CA SER A 76 -21.80 1.52 11.17
C SER A 76 -22.04 0.58 9.98
N THR A 77 -21.48 -0.64 9.97
CA THR A 77 -21.55 -1.60 8.84
C THR A 77 -22.98 -1.82 8.34
N ILE A 78 -23.90 -2.19 9.23
CA ILE A 78 -25.29 -2.48 8.85
C ILE A 78 -26.01 -1.22 8.31
N HIS A 79 -25.78 -0.06 8.92
CA HIS A 79 -26.41 1.19 8.50
C HIS A 79 -25.91 1.63 7.12
N GLN A 80 -24.61 1.55 6.88
CA GLN A 80 -24.01 1.88 5.59
C GLN A 80 -24.48 0.93 4.49
N THR A 81 -24.61 -0.37 4.81
CA THR A 81 -25.08 -1.39 3.87
C THR A 81 -26.53 -1.14 3.47
N LYS A 82 -27.43 -0.91 4.44
CA LYS A 82 -28.84 -0.58 4.16
C LYS A 82 -28.97 0.69 3.32
N TRP A 83 -28.27 1.73 3.72
CA TRP A 83 -28.26 2.99 2.97
C TRP A 83 -27.82 2.81 1.52
N TRP A 84 -26.76 2.04 1.30
CA TRP A 84 -26.28 1.76 -0.04
C TRP A 84 -27.29 0.95 -0.87
N ILE A 85 -27.88 -0.10 -0.30
CA ILE A 85 -28.88 -0.93 -0.99
C ILE A 85 -30.05 -0.07 -1.44
N ASP A 86 -30.59 0.79 -0.58
CA ASP A 86 -31.74 1.62 -0.92
C ASP A 86 -31.49 2.57 -2.09
N ASN A 87 -30.23 2.98 -2.26
CA ASN A 87 -29.83 3.88 -3.35
C ASN A 87 -29.36 3.15 -4.62
N THR A 88 -29.06 1.84 -4.57
CA THR A 88 -28.34 1.16 -5.65
C THR A 88 -29.01 -0.10 -6.17
N LYS A 89 -29.91 -0.73 -5.42
CA LYS A 89 -30.53 -2.04 -5.73
C LYS A 89 -31.15 -2.16 -7.13
N GLN A 90 -31.67 -1.07 -7.68
CA GLN A 90 -32.31 -1.05 -9.00
C GLN A 90 -31.34 -1.34 -10.17
N HIS A 91 -30.04 -1.25 -9.95
CA HIS A 91 -29.03 -1.45 -10.99
C HIS A 91 -28.62 -2.92 -11.15
N PHE A 92 -28.86 -3.78 -10.15
CA PHE A 92 -28.48 -5.19 -10.16
C PHE A 92 -29.67 -6.09 -10.53
N LYS A 93 -29.39 -7.30 -10.97
CA LYS A 93 -30.42 -8.30 -11.26
C LYS A 93 -31.27 -8.61 -10.03
N ASN A 94 -30.62 -8.76 -8.89
CA ASN A 94 -31.22 -8.92 -7.58
C ASN A 94 -30.22 -8.48 -6.51
N VAL A 95 -30.68 -7.76 -5.50
CA VAL A 95 -29.90 -7.44 -4.30
C VAL A 95 -30.72 -7.81 -3.08
N GLN A 96 -30.13 -8.59 -2.19
CA GLN A 96 -30.74 -9.02 -0.95
C GLN A 96 -29.76 -8.85 0.21
N ILE A 97 -30.27 -8.47 1.38
CA ILE A 97 -29.53 -8.41 2.63
C ILE A 97 -30.07 -9.48 3.59
N HIS A 98 -29.15 -10.14 4.25
CA HIS A 98 -29.40 -11.05 5.36
C HIS A 98 -28.76 -10.39 6.60
N GLU A 99 -29.59 -10.07 7.59
CA GLU A 99 -29.15 -9.35 8.80
C GLU A 99 -29.01 -10.31 9.96
N GLU A 100 -28.19 -9.90 10.95
CA GLU A 100 -28.04 -10.58 12.24
C GLU A 100 -27.61 -12.05 12.10
N ILE A 101 -26.76 -12.34 11.12
CA ILE A 101 -26.25 -13.69 10.96
C ILE A 101 -25.35 -14.03 12.14
N ASP A 102 -25.76 -15.02 12.93
CA ASP A 102 -24.93 -15.62 13.96
C ASP A 102 -24.05 -16.70 13.34
N GLU A 103 -22.77 -16.42 13.20
CA GLU A 103 -21.79 -17.35 12.64
C GLU A 103 -21.70 -18.68 13.40
N ASN A 104 -22.16 -18.74 14.65
CA ASN A 104 -22.18 -19.98 15.42
C ASN A 104 -23.37 -20.87 15.05
N THR A 105 -24.44 -20.30 14.48
CA THR A 105 -25.68 -21.03 14.17
C THR A 105 -25.99 -21.09 12.68
N GLU A 106 -25.51 -20.12 11.90
CA GLU A 106 -25.82 -20.03 10.44
C GLU A 106 -24.55 -19.92 9.61
N ASN A 107 -24.29 -20.93 8.81
CA ASN A 107 -23.19 -20.91 7.84
C ASN A 107 -23.60 -20.13 6.59
N TRP A 108 -23.29 -18.83 6.56
CA TRP A 108 -23.63 -17.94 5.44
C TRP A 108 -23.01 -18.40 4.11
N LEU A 109 -21.85 -19.06 4.13
CA LEU A 109 -21.19 -19.59 2.93
C LEU A 109 -22.03 -20.69 2.27
N GLU A 110 -22.60 -21.59 3.07
CA GLU A 110 -23.50 -22.64 2.56
C GLU A 110 -24.80 -22.04 2.04
N ILE A 111 -25.39 -21.06 2.76
CA ILE A 111 -26.59 -20.35 2.31
C ILE A 111 -26.32 -19.70 0.95
N ALA A 112 -25.22 -18.98 0.81
CA ALA A 112 -24.82 -18.31 -0.40
C ALA A 112 -24.61 -19.29 -1.57
N LEU A 113 -23.86 -20.38 -1.36
CA LEU A 113 -23.59 -21.37 -2.38
C LEU A 113 -24.87 -22.08 -2.84
N ARG A 114 -25.74 -22.48 -1.90
CA ARG A 114 -27.05 -23.08 -2.20
C ARG A 114 -27.95 -22.10 -2.97
N THR A 115 -27.98 -20.84 -2.56
CA THR A 115 -28.78 -19.82 -3.22
C THR A 115 -28.28 -19.54 -4.63
N ALA A 116 -26.96 -19.47 -4.84
CA ALA A 116 -26.37 -19.33 -6.16
C ALA A 116 -26.85 -20.43 -7.13
N ARG A 117 -26.88 -21.69 -6.66
CA ARG A 117 -27.38 -22.82 -7.43
C ARG A 117 -28.89 -22.72 -7.70
N LEU A 118 -29.70 -22.40 -6.70
CA LEU A 118 -31.16 -22.23 -6.85
C LEU A 118 -31.50 -21.13 -7.85
N LYS A 119 -30.73 -20.02 -7.85
CA LYS A 119 -30.90 -18.92 -8.81
C LYS A 119 -30.23 -19.17 -10.16
N LYS A 120 -29.71 -20.39 -10.38
CA LYS A 120 -29.06 -20.84 -11.62
C LYS A 120 -27.91 -19.91 -12.05
N ALA A 121 -27.11 -19.42 -11.10
CA ALA A 121 -25.88 -18.74 -11.41
C ALA A 121 -24.86 -19.74 -11.99
N GLU A 122 -24.13 -19.30 -12.99
CA GLU A 122 -23.07 -20.11 -13.62
C GLU A 122 -21.72 -19.91 -12.91
N LYS A 123 -21.57 -18.80 -12.20
CA LYS A 123 -20.38 -18.43 -11.45
C LYS A 123 -20.78 -17.95 -10.06
N CYS A 124 -19.98 -18.26 -9.07
CA CYS A 124 -20.15 -17.79 -7.69
C CYS A 124 -18.85 -17.18 -7.19
N LEU A 125 -18.92 -15.99 -6.65
CA LEU A 125 -17.82 -15.33 -5.94
C LEU A 125 -18.27 -15.08 -4.50
N LEU A 126 -17.54 -15.64 -3.55
CA LEU A 126 -17.72 -15.41 -2.12
C LEU A 126 -16.56 -14.56 -1.62
N LEU A 127 -16.85 -13.45 -0.97
CA LEU A 127 -15.82 -12.53 -0.44
C LEU A 127 -16.25 -11.94 0.90
N THR A 128 -15.28 -11.45 1.66
CA THR A 128 -15.51 -10.73 2.92
C THR A 128 -15.08 -9.27 2.80
N GLY A 129 -15.49 -8.47 3.78
CA GLY A 129 -15.08 -7.08 3.87
C GLY A 129 -13.58 -6.86 4.12
N ASP A 130 -12.82 -7.92 4.40
CA ASP A 130 -11.35 -7.85 4.55
C ASP A 130 -10.63 -7.68 3.21
N THR A 131 -11.32 -7.92 2.10
CA THR A 131 -10.76 -7.82 0.75
C THR A 131 -11.45 -6.73 -0.06
N VAL A 132 -10.67 -5.77 -0.52
CA VAL A 132 -11.15 -4.63 -1.32
C VAL A 132 -10.62 -4.76 -2.74
N PRO A 133 -11.44 -5.16 -3.73
CA PRO A 133 -11.01 -5.20 -5.11
C PRO A 133 -10.68 -3.81 -5.65
N THR A 134 -9.55 -3.67 -6.34
CA THR A 134 -9.12 -2.41 -6.96
C THR A 134 -9.48 -2.33 -8.44
N GLU A 135 -9.56 -3.48 -9.10
CA GLU A 135 -9.82 -3.58 -10.53
C GLU A 135 -11.31 -3.80 -10.82
N THR A 136 -11.91 -2.95 -11.65
CA THR A 136 -13.34 -3.03 -12.01
C THR A 136 -13.66 -4.22 -12.93
N ASN A 137 -12.66 -4.78 -13.59
CA ASN A 137 -12.79 -5.91 -14.51
C ASN A 137 -12.44 -7.28 -13.89
N ILE A 138 -12.24 -7.34 -12.57
CA ILE A 138 -11.75 -8.51 -11.83
C ILE A 138 -12.57 -9.80 -12.12
N LEU A 139 -13.89 -9.69 -12.27
CA LEU A 139 -14.75 -10.84 -12.55
C LEU A 139 -14.40 -11.52 -13.89
N LYS A 140 -14.07 -10.73 -14.91
CA LYS A 140 -13.62 -11.26 -16.20
C LYS A 140 -12.29 -12.00 -16.04
N SER A 141 -11.38 -11.45 -15.24
CA SER A 141 -10.07 -12.05 -15.02
C SER A 141 -10.16 -13.39 -14.27
N ILE A 142 -10.89 -13.42 -13.15
CA ILE A 142 -11.05 -14.62 -12.32
C ILE A 142 -11.75 -15.76 -13.10
N PHE A 143 -12.80 -15.44 -13.88
CA PHE A 143 -13.62 -16.43 -14.54
C PHE A 143 -13.27 -16.69 -16.01
N ASN A 144 -12.22 -16.09 -16.52
CA ASN A 144 -11.83 -16.23 -17.94
C ASN A 144 -11.41 -17.66 -18.30
N GLU A 145 -10.78 -18.37 -17.37
CA GLU A 145 -10.36 -19.74 -17.58
C GLU A 145 -11.46 -20.74 -17.22
N LYS A 146 -12.00 -21.43 -18.25
CA LYS A 146 -13.04 -22.46 -18.07
C LYS A 146 -12.50 -23.72 -17.39
N LYS A 147 -11.19 -23.87 -17.23
CA LYS A 147 -10.51 -25.10 -16.81
C LYS A 147 -10.63 -25.37 -15.30
N HIS A 148 -10.61 -24.31 -14.47
CA HIS A 148 -10.62 -24.48 -13.03
C HIS A 148 -12.02 -24.36 -12.44
N VAL A 149 -12.37 -25.29 -11.53
CA VAL A 149 -13.64 -25.28 -10.80
C VAL A 149 -13.60 -24.28 -9.67
N VAL A 150 -12.48 -24.25 -8.93
CA VAL A 150 -12.28 -23.41 -7.74
C VAL A 150 -11.00 -22.61 -7.88
N VAL A 151 -11.11 -21.31 -7.69
CA VAL A 151 -9.98 -20.36 -7.73
C VAL A 151 -10.07 -19.43 -6.52
N VAL A 152 -8.95 -19.22 -5.86
CA VAL A 152 -8.75 -18.24 -4.78
C VAL A 152 -7.90 -17.10 -5.32
N PRO A 153 -8.48 -15.94 -5.67
CA PRO A 153 -7.69 -14.77 -6.03
C PRO A 153 -6.91 -14.26 -4.80
N VAL A 154 -5.63 -13.99 -4.98
CA VAL A 154 -4.76 -13.57 -3.88
C VAL A 154 -4.79 -12.07 -3.73
N PHE A 155 -5.22 -11.60 -2.55
CA PHE A 155 -5.18 -10.21 -2.13
C PHE A 155 -4.03 -10.02 -1.15
N GLN A 156 -3.28 -8.95 -1.29
CA GLN A 156 -2.09 -8.69 -0.51
C GLN A 156 -2.21 -7.42 0.32
N SER A 157 -1.54 -7.42 1.46
CA SER A 157 -1.37 -6.24 2.30
C SER A 157 0.05 -5.70 2.22
N ILE A 158 0.20 -4.39 2.41
CA ILE A 158 1.52 -3.73 2.42
C ILE A 158 2.37 -4.13 3.63
N ASP A 159 1.80 -4.78 4.65
CA ASP A 159 2.53 -5.35 5.77
C ASP A 159 3.10 -6.75 5.46
N GLY A 160 2.85 -7.27 4.26
CA GLY A 160 3.28 -8.58 3.81
C GLY A 160 2.29 -9.70 4.09
N SER A 161 1.18 -9.44 4.79
CA SER A 161 0.10 -10.41 4.96
C SER A 161 -0.74 -10.57 3.68
N SER A 162 -1.49 -11.65 3.58
CA SER A 162 -2.41 -11.92 2.47
C SER A 162 -3.64 -12.67 2.97
N ASN A 163 -4.65 -12.81 2.11
CA ASN A 163 -5.81 -13.66 2.41
C ASN A 163 -5.46 -15.17 2.45
N LEU A 164 -4.24 -15.56 2.06
CA LEU A 164 -3.71 -16.90 2.31
C LEU A 164 -2.98 -16.92 3.65
N TYR A 165 -3.19 -17.98 4.44
CA TYR A 165 -2.52 -18.15 5.75
C TYR A 165 -1.00 -18.28 5.60
N ALA A 166 -0.26 -17.83 6.61
CA ALA A 166 1.20 -17.70 6.61
C ALA A 166 1.96 -18.99 6.23
N ASP A 167 1.45 -20.16 6.62
CA ASP A 167 2.07 -21.47 6.34
C ASP A 167 2.17 -21.80 4.83
N LEU A 168 1.38 -21.10 4.01
CA LEU A 168 1.39 -21.26 2.55
C LEU A 168 2.21 -20.18 1.85
N THR A 169 2.38 -19.02 2.48
CA THR A 169 3.19 -17.94 1.89
C THR A 169 4.67 -18.28 1.86
N GLU A 170 5.16 -19.23 2.69
CA GLU A 170 6.54 -19.74 2.60
C GLU A 170 6.77 -20.60 1.35
N SER A 171 5.75 -21.28 0.86
CA SER A 171 5.82 -22.11 -0.36
C SER A 171 5.44 -21.35 -1.65
N LEU A 172 4.54 -20.39 -1.55
CA LEU A 172 4.11 -19.52 -2.63
C LEU A 172 5.01 -18.28 -2.68
N ASP A 173 5.82 -18.16 -3.72
CA ASP A 173 6.50 -16.90 -3.99
C ASP A 173 5.47 -15.87 -4.50
N LEU A 174 4.84 -15.15 -3.56
CA LEU A 174 3.83 -14.13 -3.86
C LEU A 174 4.35 -12.99 -4.75
N ARG A 175 5.67 -12.94 -5.01
CA ARG A 175 6.27 -11.99 -5.95
C ARG A 175 6.19 -12.48 -7.41
N LYS A 176 5.84 -13.76 -7.63
CA LYS A 176 5.66 -14.31 -8.97
C LYS A 176 4.19 -14.26 -9.36
N ASN A 177 3.92 -13.79 -10.57
CA ASN A 177 2.60 -13.84 -11.17
C ASN A 177 2.27 -15.29 -11.58
N VAL A 178 1.88 -16.12 -10.63
CA VAL A 178 1.66 -17.56 -10.82
C VAL A 178 0.26 -17.97 -10.40
N ARG A 179 -0.14 -19.15 -10.87
CA ARG A 179 -1.32 -19.87 -10.38
C ARG A 179 -0.85 -21.23 -9.89
N GLU A 180 -1.09 -21.53 -8.63
CA GLU A 180 -0.60 -22.74 -7.97
C GLU A 180 -1.74 -23.46 -7.24
N GLU A 181 -1.67 -24.80 -7.20
CA GLU A 181 -2.61 -25.61 -6.44
C GLU A 181 -2.32 -25.49 -4.95
N ILE A 182 -3.39 -25.27 -4.17
CA ILE A 182 -3.30 -25.12 -2.72
C ILE A 182 -4.20 -26.13 -2.00
N SER A 183 -3.85 -26.48 -0.78
CA SER A 183 -4.59 -27.40 0.09
C SER A 183 -5.27 -26.69 1.26
N THR A 184 -5.56 -25.41 1.13
CA THR A 184 -6.17 -24.60 2.17
C THR A 184 -7.38 -23.85 1.65
N PHE A 185 -8.23 -23.40 2.59
CA PHE A 185 -9.38 -22.57 2.31
C PHE A 185 -9.03 -21.10 2.58
N ALA A 186 -9.44 -20.21 1.68
CA ALA A 186 -9.35 -18.78 1.87
C ALA A 186 -10.47 -18.07 1.08
N LEU A 187 -10.88 -16.91 1.55
CA LEU A 187 -11.74 -15.97 0.84
C LEU A 187 -10.89 -14.81 0.30
N PRO A 188 -11.21 -14.26 -0.87
CA PRO A 188 -12.32 -14.59 -1.77
C PRO A 188 -12.21 -15.96 -2.42
N LEU A 189 -13.36 -16.58 -2.66
CA LEU A 189 -13.45 -17.88 -3.32
C LEU A 189 -14.33 -17.80 -4.56
N ALA A 190 -13.77 -18.12 -5.71
CA ALA A 190 -14.47 -18.14 -6.98
C ALA A 190 -14.77 -19.58 -7.41
N ILE A 191 -16.04 -19.90 -7.61
CA ILE A 191 -16.51 -21.24 -7.99
C ILE A 191 -17.18 -21.19 -9.36
N ASN A 192 -16.77 -22.08 -10.26
CA ASN A 192 -17.40 -22.27 -11.55
C ASN A 192 -18.57 -23.26 -11.44
N LEU A 193 -19.77 -22.77 -11.18
CA LEU A 193 -20.98 -23.57 -11.00
C LEU A 193 -21.50 -24.20 -12.30
N GLY A 194 -21.01 -23.76 -13.46
CA GLY A 194 -21.35 -24.37 -14.75
C GLY A 194 -20.68 -25.73 -15.00
N GLN A 195 -19.77 -26.16 -14.10
CA GLN A 195 -19.14 -27.49 -14.17
C GLN A 195 -19.90 -28.47 -13.25
N MET A 196 -20.22 -29.68 -13.76
CA MET A 196 -20.99 -30.67 -13.01
C MET A 196 -20.36 -31.03 -11.67
N ASP A 197 -19.05 -31.15 -11.62
CA ASP A 197 -18.31 -31.52 -10.39
C ASP A 197 -18.52 -30.53 -9.24
N SER A 198 -18.76 -29.25 -9.56
CA SER A 198 -19.04 -28.23 -8.55
C SER A 198 -20.34 -28.47 -7.77
N SER A 199 -21.22 -29.33 -8.25
CA SER A 199 -22.54 -29.58 -7.64
C SER A 199 -22.47 -30.23 -6.26
N TYR A 200 -21.35 -30.87 -5.95
CA TYR A 200 -21.11 -31.57 -4.68
C TYR A 200 -20.27 -30.76 -3.68
N LEU A 201 -19.79 -29.58 -4.08
CA LEU A 201 -19.09 -28.69 -3.13
C LEU A 201 -20.07 -28.18 -2.08
N THR A 202 -19.66 -28.18 -0.81
CA THR A 202 -20.51 -27.77 0.32
C THR A 202 -19.67 -27.23 1.46
N PHE A 203 -20.26 -26.34 2.26
CA PHE A 203 -19.71 -25.85 3.52
C PHE A 203 -20.41 -26.47 4.75
N ASP A 204 -21.37 -27.39 4.52
CA ASP A 204 -22.16 -28.06 5.56
C ASP A 204 -21.74 -29.52 5.69
N SER A 205 -21.24 -29.89 6.88
CA SER A 205 -20.80 -31.23 7.20
C SER A 205 -21.90 -32.30 7.05
N GLN A 206 -23.17 -31.91 7.19
CA GLN A 206 -24.31 -32.81 7.02
C GLN A 206 -24.48 -33.32 5.57
N ASN A 207 -23.94 -32.60 4.61
CA ASN A 207 -23.95 -32.97 3.20
C ASN A 207 -22.82 -33.94 2.83
N LEU A 208 -21.90 -34.26 3.75
CA LEU A 208 -20.77 -35.15 3.54
C LEU A 208 -21.03 -36.52 4.19
N PRO A 209 -21.20 -37.61 3.41
CA PRO A 209 -21.36 -38.96 3.98
C PRO A 209 -20.12 -39.35 4.82
N PHE A 210 -20.37 -39.86 6.04
CA PHE A 210 -19.33 -40.37 6.94
C PHE A 210 -18.28 -39.32 7.35
N PHE A 211 -18.68 -38.04 7.39
CA PHE A 211 -17.78 -36.98 7.86
C PHE A 211 -17.55 -37.08 9.37
N ASP A 212 -16.28 -37.15 9.77
CA ASP A 212 -15.83 -37.28 11.16
C ASP A 212 -14.82 -36.18 11.56
N GLY A 213 -14.65 -35.17 10.71
CA GLY A 213 -13.73 -34.03 10.92
C GLY A 213 -14.33 -32.90 11.74
N PRO A 214 -13.55 -31.83 11.95
CA PRO A 214 -14.05 -30.62 12.60
C PRO A 214 -15.16 -29.95 11.78
N ASN A 215 -16.18 -29.42 12.49
CA ASN A 215 -17.30 -28.71 11.86
C ASN A 215 -16.94 -27.25 11.55
N ASP A 216 -15.78 -27.06 10.94
CA ASP A 216 -15.31 -25.79 10.40
C ASP A 216 -15.67 -25.69 8.93
N SER A 217 -16.28 -24.59 8.50
CA SER A 217 -16.79 -24.42 7.13
C SER A 217 -15.69 -24.55 6.08
N GLY A 218 -14.50 -24.00 6.34
CA GLY A 218 -13.37 -24.10 5.42
C GLY A 218 -12.88 -25.54 5.28
N TYR A 219 -12.74 -26.24 6.42
CA TYR A 219 -12.35 -27.65 6.42
C TYR A 219 -13.37 -28.55 5.72
N VAL A 220 -14.65 -28.32 5.96
CA VAL A 220 -15.75 -29.04 5.27
C VAL A 220 -15.68 -28.83 3.76
N PHE A 221 -15.47 -27.60 3.32
CA PHE A 221 -15.33 -27.26 1.91
C PHE A 221 -14.13 -27.98 1.27
N LEU A 222 -12.95 -27.92 1.93
CA LEU A 222 -11.76 -28.62 1.46
C LEU A 222 -12.02 -30.12 1.31
N LYS A 223 -12.69 -30.73 2.29
CA LYS A 223 -13.03 -32.16 2.26
C LYS A 223 -14.01 -32.49 1.16
N SER A 224 -14.98 -31.60 0.88
CA SER A 224 -15.90 -31.79 -0.24
C SER A 224 -15.16 -31.72 -1.58
N ALA A 225 -14.21 -30.80 -1.74
CA ALA A 225 -13.38 -30.68 -2.94
C ALA A 225 -12.48 -31.92 -3.12
N GLU A 226 -11.82 -32.38 -2.04
CA GLU A 226 -11.01 -33.61 -2.06
C GLU A 226 -11.81 -34.83 -2.50
N ASN A 227 -13.00 -35.04 -1.94
CA ASN A 227 -13.89 -36.16 -2.30
C ASN A 227 -14.25 -36.15 -3.80
N MET A 228 -14.36 -34.98 -4.39
CA MET A 228 -14.65 -34.80 -5.82
C MET A 228 -13.39 -34.69 -6.69
N LYS A 229 -12.18 -34.76 -6.10
CA LYS A 229 -10.90 -34.57 -6.77
C LYS A 229 -10.82 -33.20 -7.49
N ILE A 230 -11.42 -32.18 -6.89
CA ILE A 230 -11.37 -30.82 -7.38
C ILE A 230 -10.15 -30.14 -6.76
N ALA A 231 -9.21 -29.74 -7.60
CA ALA A 231 -8.07 -28.92 -7.18
C ALA A 231 -8.50 -27.47 -6.92
N ILE A 232 -7.98 -26.89 -5.86
CA ILE A 232 -8.17 -25.48 -5.50
C ILE A 232 -6.91 -24.71 -5.93
N TRP A 233 -7.10 -23.61 -6.66
CA TRP A 233 -6.01 -22.86 -7.25
C TRP A 233 -5.91 -21.47 -6.64
N ALA A 234 -4.79 -21.15 -6.02
CA ALA A 234 -4.43 -19.77 -5.69
C ALA A 234 -4.02 -19.06 -6.97
N ASP A 235 -4.58 -17.88 -7.21
CA ASP A 235 -4.30 -17.06 -8.39
C ASP A 235 -3.68 -15.73 -7.96
N ASN A 236 -2.37 -15.59 -8.21
CA ASN A 236 -1.60 -14.37 -8.03
C ASN A 236 -1.06 -13.82 -9.36
N GLN A 237 -1.76 -14.07 -10.47
CA GLN A 237 -1.34 -13.58 -11.80
C GLN A 237 -1.54 -12.08 -11.96
N LYS A 238 -2.33 -11.46 -11.10
CA LYS A 238 -2.64 -10.04 -11.08
C LYS A 238 -2.70 -9.51 -9.65
N ASP A 239 -2.57 -8.21 -9.53
CA ASP A 239 -2.92 -7.47 -8.31
C ASP A 239 -4.45 -7.35 -8.28
N TYR A 240 -5.11 -8.15 -7.45
CA TYR A 240 -6.58 -8.18 -7.35
C TYR A 240 -7.12 -7.11 -6.42
N GLY A 241 -6.31 -6.64 -5.49
CA GLY A 241 -6.72 -5.61 -4.56
C GLY A 241 -6.08 -5.69 -3.17
N ILE A 242 -6.67 -4.95 -2.25
CA ILE A 242 -6.17 -4.74 -0.90
C ILE A 242 -6.69 -5.83 0.04
N PHE A 243 -5.80 -6.39 0.85
CA PHE A 243 -6.16 -7.21 2.01
C PHE A 243 -5.97 -6.41 3.29
N VAL A 244 -6.98 -6.41 4.15
CA VAL A 244 -6.92 -5.83 5.50
C VAL A 244 -6.97 -6.99 6.48
N ASN A 245 -5.87 -7.24 7.18
CA ASN A 245 -5.77 -8.38 8.09
C ASN A 245 -6.87 -8.30 9.17
N PRO A 246 -7.76 -9.30 9.26
CA PRO A 246 -8.84 -9.33 10.26
C PRO A 246 -8.34 -9.45 11.71
N GLU A 247 -7.08 -9.86 11.92
CA GLU A 247 -6.46 -9.91 13.25
C GLU A 247 -6.15 -8.51 13.83
N ILE A 248 -6.23 -7.46 13.02
CA ILE A 248 -6.14 -6.09 13.52
C ILE A 248 -7.41 -5.78 14.32
N GLU A 249 -7.30 -5.71 15.65
CA GLU A 249 -8.45 -5.53 16.54
C GLU A 249 -9.06 -4.13 16.45
N GLU A 250 -8.20 -3.10 16.48
CA GLU A 250 -8.64 -1.70 16.55
C GLU A 250 -9.19 -1.20 15.21
N LEU A 251 -10.42 -0.69 15.23
CA LEU A 251 -11.09 -0.15 14.03
C LEU A 251 -10.29 0.99 13.38
N GLU A 252 -9.64 1.84 14.19
CA GLU A 252 -8.82 2.93 13.66
C GLU A 252 -7.60 2.40 12.91
N ASP A 253 -6.95 1.37 13.42
CA ASP A 253 -5.80 0.73 12.75
C ASP A 253 -6.24 0.07 11.43
N ARG A 254 -7.42 -0.59 11.37
CA ARG A 254 -7.99 -1.11 10.10
C ARG A 254 -8.25 0.02 9.10
N ARG A 255 -8.83 1.13 9.54
CA ARG A 255 -9.05 2.34 8.72
C ARG A 255 -7.74 2.90 8.18
N MET A 256 -6.73 3.01 9.04
CA MET A 256 -5.41 3.48 8.65
C MET A 256 -4.71 2.50 7.71
N MET A 257 -4.90 1.18 7.85
CA MET A 257 -4.33 0.20 6.93
C MET A 257 -4.79 0.45 5.49
N ILE A 258 -6.09 0.67 5.26
CA ILE A 258 -6.59 1.06 3.93
C ILE A 258 -5.91 2.36 3.46
N ARG A 259 -5.74 3.35 4.33
CA ARG A 259 -5.08 4.61 3.97
C ARG A 259 -3.63 4.41 3.54
N TYR A 260 -2.89 3.55 4.23
CA TYR A 260 -1.53 3.18 3.81
C TYR A 260 -1.53 2.49 2.44
N HIS A 261 -2.48 1.60 2.17
CA HIS A 261 -2.62 0.99 0.84
C HIS A 261 -2.90 2.02 -0.26
N LEU A 262 -3.81 2.96 -0.01
CA LEU A 262 -4.10 4.02 -0.97
C LEU A 262 -2.88 4.91 -1.23
N ALA A 263 -2.12 5.22 -0.19
CA ALA A 263 -0.88 5.97 -0.29
C ALA A 263 0.19 5.20 -1.09
N ASP A 264 0.28 3.89 -0.89
CA ASP A 264 1.21 3.02 -1.62
C ASP A 264 0.85 2.89 -3.11
N LEU A 265 -0.45 2.74 -3.42
CA LEU A 265 -0.92 2.77 -4.81
C LEU A 265 -0.53 4.08 -5.52
N LEU A 266 -0.68 5.22 -4.84
CA LEU A 266 -0.26 6.52 -5.39
C LEU A 266 1.27 6.62 -5.54
N ALA A 267 2.04 6.02 -4.63
CA ALA A 267 3.50 5.97 -4.76
C ALA A 267 3.95 5.17 -6.00
N ASP A 268 3.14 4.20 -6.44
CA ASP A 268 3.34 3.43 -7.67
C ASP A 268 2.68 4.04 -8.91
N ASP A 269 2.13 5.25 -8.82
CA ASP A 269 1.33 5.89 -9.88
C ASP A 269 0.12 5.02 -10.32
N LYS A 270 -0.35 4.13 -9.45
CA LYS A 270 -1.53 3.30 -9.68
C LYS A 270 -2.82 4.05 -9.31
N PRO A 271 -3.94 3.75 -9.98
CA PRO A 271 -5.23 4.32 -9.62
C PRO A 271 -5.70 3.81 -8.25
N ILE A 272 -6.30 4.68 -7.48
CA ILE A 272 -7.00 4.28 -6.25
C ILE A 272 -8.34 3.59 -6.58
N PRO A 273 -8.81 2.65 -5.76
CA PRO A 273 -10.11 2.00 -5.97
C PRO A 273 -11.23 3.03 -5.98
N PRO A 274 -12.29 2.80 -6.78
CA PRO A 274 -13.44 3.70 -6.82
C PRO A 274 -14.14 3.75 -5.47
N ILE A 275 -14.60 4.94 -5.09
CA ILE A 275 -15.34 5.18 -3.86
C ILE A 275 -16.84 5.18 -4.17
N SER A 276 -17.65 4.60 -3.30
CA SER A 276 -19.12 4.60 -3.40
C SER A 276 -19.66 6.03 -3.47
N ARG A 277 -20.68 6.22 -4.31
CA ARG A 277 -21.41 7.50 -4.42
C ARG A 277 -22.29 7.78 -3.20
N SER A 278 -22.69 6.73 -2.50
CA SER A 278 -23.64 6.80 -1.39
C SER A 278 -22.95 6.74 -0.02
N VAL A 279 -21.81 6.06 0.08
CA VAL A 279 -21.11 5.84 1.35
C VAL A 279 -19.73 6.47 1.30
N ARG A 280 -19.48 7.40 2.21
CA ARG A 280 -18.20 8.12 2.27
C ARG A 280 -17.18 7.36 3.11
N PRO A 281 -15.90 7.32 2.68
CA PRO A 281 -14.85 6.75 3.50
C PRO A 281 -14.55 7.63 4.71
N TRP A 282 -14.11 6.99 5.78
CA TRP A 282 -13.50 7.70 6.89
C TRP A 282 -12.23 8.43 6.42
N VAL A 283 -12.03 9.64 6.91
CA VAL A 283 -10.86 10.48 6.63
C VAL A 283 -10.22 10.83 7.97
N PRO A 284 -8.90 10.60 8.14
CA PRO A 284 -8.22 11.00 9.36
C PRO A 284 -8.21 12.53 9.50
N GLU A 285 -8.28 13.00 10.73
CA GLU A 285 -8.07 14.41 11.01
C GLU A 285 -6.63 14.81 10.67
N LYS A 286 -6.46 15.99 10.08
CA LYS A 286 -5.14 16.53 9.79
C LYS A 286 -4.39 16.82 11.08
N SER A 287 -3.15 16.36 11.14
CA SER A 287 -2.31 16.47 12.33
C SER A 287 -0.85 16.70 11.95
N ASN A 288 -0.18 17.48 12.74
CA ASN A 288 1.29 17.62 12.72
C ASN A 288 2.00 16.52 13.54
N LEU A 289 1.29 15.46 13.95
CA LEU A 289 1.79 14.31 14.71
C LEU A 289 2.47 14.69 16.05
N GLY A 290 2.18 15.88 16.59
CA GLY A 290 2.79 16.39 17.81
C GLY A 290 4.14 17.12 17.61
N PHE A 291 4.48 17.48 16.38
CA PHE A 291 5.61 18.33 16.03
C PHE A 291 5.17 19.80 15.84
N ASP A 292 6.09 20.72 15.95
CA ASP A 292 5.81 22.11 15.61
C ASP A 292 5.59 22.29 14.11
N ARG A 293 6.35 21.51 13.31
CA ARG A 293 6.26 21.55 11.85
C ARG A 293 6.71 20.23 11.22
N ILE A 294 6.06 19.86 10.12
CA ILE A 294 6.49 18.79 9.22
C ILE A 294 6.85 19.44 7.89
N TYR A 295 8.09 19.27 7.45
CA TYR A 295 8.58 19.78 6.18
C TYR A 295 8.51 18.69 5.10
N LEU A 296 8.12 19.10 3.90
CA LEU A 296 8.29 18.33 2.67
C LEU A 296 9.25 19.11 1.77
N ILE A 297 10.44 18.59 1.56
CA ILE A 297 11.42 19.14 0.63
C ILE A 297 11.05 18.73 -0.78
N ASN A 298 10.87 19.69 -1.70
CA ASN A 298 10.56 19.42 -3.09
C ASN A 298 11.24 20.41 -4.03
N LEU A 299 11.80 19.90 -5.12
CA LEU A 299 12.30 20.71 -6.21
C LEU A 299 11.14 21.29 -7.03
N LYS A 300 11.12 22.60 -7.23
CA LYS A 300 10.05 23.29 -7.97
C LYS A 300 9.78 22.69 -9.37
N ARG A 301 10.82 22.19 -10.03
CA ARG A 301 10.71 21.52 -11.33
C ARG A 301 10.14 20.10 -11.27
N ARG A 302 9.97 19.54 -10.07
CA ARG A 302 9.38 18.22 -9.80
C ARG A 302 7.95 18.33 -9.28
N SER A 303 7.11 19.06 -10.02
CA SER A 303 5.70 19.28 -9.65
C SER A 303 4.91 17.97 -9.54
N GLU A 304 5.23 16.97 -10.35
CA GLU A 304 4.62 15.64 -10.33
C GLU A 304 4.86 14.91 -9.00
N ARG A 305 6.07 15.01 -8.45
CA ARG A 305 6.40 14.45 -7.13
C ARG A 305 5.63 15.18 -6.03
N LEU A 306 5.59 16.52 -6.11
CA LEU A 306 4.84 17.34 -5.16
C LEU A 306 3.35 16.97 -5.13
N GLU A 307 2.69 16.90 -6.30
CA GLU A 307 1.27 16.55 -6.40
C GLU A 307 0.99 15.16 -5.82
N ARG A 308 1.88 14.18 -6.06
CA ARG A 308 1.78 12.84 -5.52
C ARG A 308 1.90 12.86 -4.00
N MET A 309 2.94 13.51 -3.45
CA MET A 309 3.16 13.59 -2.01
C MET A 309 2.05 14.36 -1.30
N GLN A 310 1.50 15.43 -1.89
CA GLN A 310 0.35 16.14 -1.35
C GLN A 310 -0.87 15.23 -1.19
N LYS A 311 -1.17 14.39 -2.19
CA LYS A 311 -2.26 13.42 -2.12
C LYS A 311 -1.99 12.34 -1.07
N ILE A 312 -0.75 11.85 -0.97
CA ILE A 312 -0.34 10.86 0.05
C ILE A 312 -0.53 11.45 1.45
N PHE A 313 -0.05 12.67 1.69
CA PHE A 313 -0.17 13.34 2.99
C PHE A 313 -1.65 13.64 3.33
N GLU A 314 -2.46 14.02 2.35
CA GLU A 314 -3.90 14.20 2.54
C GLU A 314 -4.60 12.89 2.93
N ILE A 315 -4.28 11.79 2.25
CA ILE A 315 -4.80 10.46 2.55
C ILE A 315 -4.42 10.04 3.98
N LEU A 316 -3.17 10.29 4.37
CA LEU A 316 -2.66 9.91 5.70
C LEU A 316 -3.00 10.90 6.82
N GLY A 317 -3.63 12.04 6.50
CA GLY A 317 -3.97 13.08 7.48
C GLY A 317 -2.75 13.82 8.03
N ILE A 318 -1.71 14.00 7.23
CA ILE A 318 -0.50 14.72 7.64
C ILE A 318 -0.64 16.19 7.28
N GLU A 319 -0.49 17.08 8.27
CA GLU A 319 -0.33 18.52 8.06
C GLU A 319 1.15 18.85 7.84
N PHE A 320 1.49 19.56 6.76
CA PHE A 320 2.87 19.79 6.37
C PHE A 320 3.06 21.16 5.72
N GLN A 321 4.31 21.59 5.67
CA GLN A 321 4.78 22.78 4.95
C GLN A 321 5.76 22.36 3.85
N ILE A 322 5.59 22.93 2.66
CA ILE A 322 6.51 22.71 1.54
C ILE A 322 7.73 23.62 1.72
N LEU A 323 8.93 23.02 1.67
CA LEU A 323 10.16 23.73 1.48
C LEU A 323 10.58 23.63 0.02
N GLU A 324 10.68 24.76 -0.69
CA GLU A 324 11.26 24.77 -2.04
C GLU A 324 12.76 24.45 -1.94
N ALA A 325 13.14 23.29 -2.48
CA ALA A 325 14.50 22.79 -2.45
C ALA A 325 15.43 23.69 -3.28
N VAL A 326 16.68 23.76 -2.88
CA VAL A 326 17.73 24.43 -3.66
C VAL A 326 18.05 23.58 -4.88
N ASP A 327 17.79 24.13 -6.07
CA ASP A 327 18.08 23.42 -7.31
C ASP A 327 19.56 23.49 -7.66
N GLY A 328 20.22 22.32 -7.69
CA GLY A 328 21.61 22.19 -8.10
C GLY A 328 21.90 22.70 -9.52
N GLN A 329 20.88 22.86 -10.37
CA GLN A 329 21.05 23.46 -11.70
C GLN A 329 21.17 24.99 -11.68
N ASN A 330 20.84 25.65 -10.56
CA ASN A 330 20.77 27.11 -10.43
C ASN A 330 21.58 27.66 -9.25
N LEU A 331 22.68 27.03 -8.91
CA LEU A 331 23.51 27.40 -7.74
C LEU A 331 24.11 28.81 -7.82
N GLU A 332 24.18 29.40 -9.01
CA GLU A 332 24.68 30.79 -9.20
C GLU A 332 23.76 31.85 -8.58
N ASN A 333 22.50 31.52 -8.37
CA ASN A 333 21.49 32.46 -7.90
C ASN A 333 21.12 32.30 -6.41
N ILE A 334 21.86 31.47 -5.66
CA ILE A 334 21.58 31.25 -4.24
C ILE A 334 22.21 32.34 -3.38
N ALA A 335 21.57 32.62 -2.23
CA ALA A 335 22.06 33.62 -1.28
C ALA A 335 23.25 33.13 -0.42
N GLU A 336 23.31 31.83 -0.19
CA GLU A 336 24.30 31.19 0.64
C GLU A 336 25.68 31.11 -0.06
N LYS A 337 26.71 31.61 0.61
CA LYS A 337 28.08 31.37 0.18
C LYS A 337 28.57 30.08 0.80
N TYR A 338 29.08 29.19 -0.01
CA TYR A 338 29.56 27.89 0.43
C TYR A 338 30.93 27.54 -0.16
N GLN A 339 31.59 26.61 0.49
CA GLN A 339 32.84 26.01 0.04
C GLN A 339 32.77 24.50 0.30
N ILE A 340 33.18 23.70 -0.65
CA ILE A 340 33.27 22.24 -0.50
C ILE A 340 34.51 21.93 0.36
N LEU A 341 34.45 20.86 1.15
CA LEU A 341 35.58 20.37 1.93
C LEU A 341 36.75 20.06 1.01
N ASP A 342 37.93 20.65 1.33
CA ASP A 342 39.12 20.42 0.53
C ASP A 342 39.46 18.92 0.46
N GLY A 343 39.70 18.43 -0.76
CA GLY A 343 40.03 17.01 -0.99
C GLY A 343 38.84 16.05 -0.88
N TYR A 344 37.59 16.56 -0.82
CA TYR A 344 36.43 15.68 -0.88
C TYR A 344 36.35 14.93 -2.19
N LEU A 345 36.24 13.62 -2.11
CA LEU A 345 35.89 12.71 -3.21
C LEU A 345 34.85 11.72 -2.71
N ASP A 346 33.82 11.48 -3.50
CA ASP A 346 32.78 10.49 -3.21
C ASP A 346 33.44 9.13 -2.85
N PRO A 347 33.10 8.51 -1.71
CA PRO A 347 33.82 7.34 -1.22
C PRO A 347 33.58 6.07 -2.07
N ILE A 348 32.52 6.05 -2.86
CA ILE A 348 32.14 4.90 -3.68
C ILE A 348 32.62 5.10 -5.13
N LYS A 349 32.35 6.27 -5.72
CA LYS A 349 32.62 6.57 -7.13
C LYS A 349 33.91 7.35 -7.36
N ASN A 350 34.62 7.74 -6.29
CA ASN A 350 35.89 8.50 -6.32
C ASN A 350 35.83 9.73 -7.24
N ARG A 351 34.75 10.50 -7.15
CA ARG A 351 34.46 11.69 -7.95
C ARG A 351 34.29 12.94 -7.08
N PRO A 352 34.44 14.16 -7.62
CA PRO A 352 34.05 15.37 -6.95
C PRO A 352 32.55 15.40 -6.63
N MET A 353 32.16 16.28 -5.68
CA MET A 353 30.78 16.53 -5.33
C MET A 353 29.96 17.04 -6.52
N LYS A 354 28.72 16.60 -6.64
CA LYS A 354 27.79 17.03 -7.68
C LYS A 354 26.93 18.22 -7.22
N ASN A 355 26.47 19.01 -8.19
CA ASN A 355 25.63 20.17 -7.93
C ASN A 355 24.34 19.83 -7.19
N GLY A 356 23.71 18.67 -7.50
CA GLY A 356 22.53 18.19 -6.82
C GLY A 356 22.80 17.86 -5.35
N GLU A 357 23.97 17.31 -5.02
CA GLU A 357 24.36 17.02 -3.64
C GLU A 357 24.51 18.31 -2.82
N ILE A 358 25.02 19.39 -3.46
CA ILE A 358 25.07 20.71 -2.82
C ILE A 358 23.66 21.26 -2.60
N GLY A 359 22.81 21.20 -3.63
CA GLY A 359 21.42 21.63 -3.53
C GLY A 359 20.67 20.91 -2.41
N CYS A 360 20.86 19.59 -2.30
CA CYS A 360 20.32 18.76 -1.24
C CYS A 360 20.81 19.24 0.14
N PHE A 361 22.13 19.37 0.34
CA PHE A 361 22.70 19.87 1.59
C PHE A 361 22.14 21.25 1.98
N LEU A 362 22.09 22.19 1.05
CA LEU A 362 21.60 23.55 1.30
C LEU A 362 20.10 23.58 1.63
N SER A 363 19.31 22.66 1.07
CA SER A 363 17.89 22.53 1.40
C SER A 363 17.71 22.13 2.87
N HIS A 364 18.44 21.10 3.32
CA HIS A 364 18.44 20.70 4.73
C HIS A 364 19.02 21.79 5.65
N PHE A 365 20.10 22.43 5.24
CA PHE A 365 20.70 23.55 5.98
C PHE A 365 19.72 24.69 6.23
N ARG A 366 18.88 25.05 5.25
CA ARG A 366 17.84 26.08 5.40
C ARG A 366 16.82 25.68 6.47
N ILE A 367 16.41 24.42 6.53
CA ILE A 367 15.53 23.92 7.59
C ILE A 367 16.20 24.07 8.97
N TRP A 368 17.45 23.63 9.11
CA TRP A 368 18.15 23.71 10.40
C TRP A 368 18.27 25.16 10.89
N ARG A 369 18.49 26.10 9.98
CA ARG A 369 18.51 27.52 10.29
C ARG A 369 17.14 28.04 10.70
N GLU A 370 16.08 27.70 9.93
CA GLU A 370 14.70 28.11 10.21
C GLU A 370 14.21 27.60 11.57
N ILE A 371 14.59 26.38 11.97
CA ILE A 371 14.28 25.82 13.29
C ILE A 371 14.77 26.73 14.40
N LEU A 372 15.99 27.27 14.29
CA LEU A 372 16.55 28.18 15.29
C LEU A 372 15.95 29.58 15.23
N GLU A 373 15.74 30.11 14.02
CA GLU A 373 15.17 31.45 13.81
C GLU A 373 13.72 31.52 14.34
N GLU A 374 12.92 30.49 14.11
CA GLU A 374 11.52 30.40 14.56
C GLU A 374 11.35 29.71 15.91
N LYS A 375 12.44 29.24 16.53
CA LYS A 375 12.45 28.57 17.84
C LYS A 375 11.55 27.34 17.91
N LEU A 376 11.53 26.53 16.84
CA LEU A 376 10.79 25.28 16.82
C LEU A 376 11.47 24.25 17.73
N GLU A 377 10.71 23.57 18.58
CA GLU A 377 11.27 22.60 19.52
C GLU A 377 11.62 21.28 18.85
N LYS A 378 10.73 20.80 17.96
CA LYS A 378 10.89 19.55 17.23
C LYS A 378 10.15 19.57 15.88
N VAL A 379 10.80 19.06 14.87
CA VAL A 379 10.25 19.00 13.50
C VAL A 379 10.44 17.63 12.88
N VAL A 380 9.70 17.38 11.81
CA VAL A 380 9.97 16.26 10.90
C VAL A 380 10.34 16.83 9.53
N VAL A 381 11.29 16.20 8.88
CA VAL A 381 11.70 16.50 7.51
C VAL A 381 11.47 15.26 6.66
N PHE A 382 10.77 15.41 5.53
CA PHE A 382 10.59 14.41 4.51
C PHE A 382 11.07 14.90 3.15
N GLU A 383 11.64 14.01 2.35
CA GLU A 383 11.90 14.22 0.92
C GLU A 383 10.69 13.78 0.07
N ASP A 384 10.69 14.07 -1.23
CA ASP A 384 9.50 13.93 -2.12
C ASP A 384 9.44 12.60 -2.90
N ASP A 385 10.34 11.67 -2.62
CA ASP A 385 10.46 10.38 -3.33
C ASP A 385 10.37 9.16 -2.40
N LEU A 386 9.51 9.23 -1.43
CA LEU A 386 9.31 8.19 -0.42
C LEU A 386 7.93 7.53 -0.48
N ARG A 387 7.82 6.39 0.20
CA ARG A 387 6.57 5.71 0.55
C ARG A 387 6.51 5.40 2.04
N PHE A 388 5.31 5.39 2.60
CA PHE A 388 5.09 5.09 4.01
C PHE A 388 4.86 3.59 4.24
N SER A 389 5.50 3.05 5.26
CA SER A 389 5.23 1.68 5.72
C SER A 389 3.97 1.61 6.58
N ALA A 390 3.30 0.45 6.58
CA ALA A 390 2.16 0.19 7.43
C ALA A 390 2.47 0.52 8.91
N GLY A 391 1.55 1.22 9.57
CA GLY A 391 1.71 1.62 10.97
C GLY A 391 2.79 2.67 11.25
N GLY A 392 3.43 3.25 10.21
CA GLY A 392 4.55 4.19 10.37
C GLY A 392 4.21 5.39 11.24
N LEU A 393 3.06 6.02 11.02
CA LEU A 393 2.63 7.19 11.81
C LEU A 393 2.32 6.83 13.27
N LYS A 394 1.80 5.62 13.52
CA LYS A 394 1.59 5.10 14.88
C LYS A 394 2.94 4.94 15.60
N ARG A 395 3.95 4.38 14.92
CA ARG A 395 5.31 4.25 15.48
C ARG A 395 5.93 5.60 15.86
N ILE A 396 5.74 6.64 15.05
CA ILE A 396 6.21 8.01 15.38
C ILE A 396 5.57 8.47 16.69
N ARG A 397 4.25 8.37 16.83
CA ARG A 397 3.53 8.77 18.06
C ARG A 397 4.01 7.97 19.28
N GLU A 398 4.15 6.67 19.15
CA GLU A 398 4.61 5.79 20.22
C GLU A 398 6.02 6.10 20.68
N VAL A 399 6.93 6.42 19.76
CA VAL A 399 8.30 6.84 20.10
C VAL A 399 8.31 8.18 20.81
N LEU A 400 7.50 9.15 20.37
CA LEU A 400 7.41 10.44 21.08
C LEU A 400 6.92 10.24 22.52
N MET A 401 5.93 9.37 22.74
CA MET A 401 5.45 9.04 24.09
C MET A 401 6.55 8.39 24.94
N ASP A 402 7.31 7.43 24.37
CA ASP A 402 8.39 6.75 25.08
C ASP A 402 9.55 7.70 25.41
N LEU A 403 9.88 8.62 24.49
CA LEU A 403 10.92 9.66 24.71
C LEU A 403 10.50 10.63 25.82
N GLU A 404 9.25 11.05 25.85
CA GLU A 404 8.71 11.93 26.89
C GLU A 404 8.70 11.22 28.25
N ALA A 405 8.21 10.00 28.31
CA ALA A 405 8.15 9.21 29.54
C ALA A 405 9.54 8.93 30.13
N SER A 406 10.52 8.62 29.28
CA SER A 406 11.90 8.33 29.68
C SER A 406 12.75 9.60 29.90
N ARG A 407 12.29 10.76 29.45
CA ARG A 407 13.06 12.02 29.40
C ARG A 407 14.40 11.84 28.67
N ARG A 408 14.44 10.98 27.66
CA ARG A 408 15.66 10.73 26.91
C ARG A 408 16.00 11.95 26.04
N ILE A 409 17.24 12.37 26.11
CA ILE A 409 17.79 13.39 25.22
C ILE A 409 17.99 12.77 23.85
N TRP A 410 17.55 13.47 22.82
CA TRP A 410 17.73 13.10 21.43
C TRP A 410 17.87 14.37 20.57
N ASP A 411 18.63 14.28 19.50
CA ASP A 411 18.82 15.38 18.56
C ASP A 411 18.24 15.03 17.19
N LEU A 412 18.54 13.83 16.68
CA LEU A 412 18.10 13.35 15.38
C LEU A 412 17.59 11.89 15.48
N ILE A 413 16.46 11.59 14.83
CA ILE A 413 15.95 10.22 14.74
C ILE A 413 15.57 9.94 13.30
N TYR A 414 16.26 8.99 12.66
CA TYR A 414 15.93 8.56 11.30
C TYR A 414 14.58 7.84 11.24
N LEU A 415 13.75 8.22 10.28
CA LEU A 415 12.49 7.58 9.90
C LEU A 415 12.66 6.68 8.67
N GLY A 416 13.62 7.03 7.78
CA GLY A 416 14.00 6.27 6.60
C GLY A 416 15.47 6.48 6.29
N ARG A 417 16.22 5.39 6.15
CA ARG A 417 17.64 5.40 5.90
C ARG A 417 18.13 4.09 5.29
N LYS A 418 19.35 4.09 4.75
CA LYS A 418 20.08 2.89 4.31
C LYS A 418 21.29 2.68 5.23
N LYS A 419 21.30 1.59 5.99
CA LYS A 419 22.44 1.22 6.82
C LYS A 419 23.63 0.82 5.93
N GLN A 420 24.81 1.41 6.19
CA GLN A 420 26.05 1.15 5.47
C GLN A 420 27.11 0.41 6.32
N SER A 421 26.85 0.23 7.60
CA SER A 421 27.75 -0.42 8.54
C SER A 421 27.27 -1.83 8.89
N ASP A 422 28.21 -2.79 8.97
CA ASP A 422 27.94 -4.14 9.47
C ASP A 422 27.85 -4.22 11.01
N LYS A 423 28.16 -3.14 11.71
CA LYS A 423 28.07 -3.10 13.18
C LYS A 423 26.61 -3.28 13.62
N GLN A 424 26.45 -4.03 14.72
CA GLN A 424 25.15 -4.25 15.31
C GLN A 424 24.59 -2.94 15.91
N GLU A 425 23.35 -2.65 15.62
CA GLU A 425 22.58 -1.60 16.26
C GLU A 425 21.78 -2.19 17.42
N LEU A 426 21.70 -1.47 18.52
CA LEU A 426 21.14 -1.95 19.77
C LEU A 426 19.80 -1.27 20.07
N TRP A 427 18.81 -2.08 20.45
CA TRP A 427 17.56 -1.54 20.97
C TRP A 427 17.79 -0.66 22.18
N ILE A 428 17.08 0.45 22.24
CA ILE A 428 17.13 1.35 23.38
C ILE A 428 16.17 0.85 24.45
N PRO A 429 16.64 0.50 25.65
CA PRO A 429 15.78 -0.01 26.71
C PRO A 429 14.59 0.93 26.99
N GLN A 430 13.42 0.33 27.26
CA GLN A 430 12.17 1.03 27.56
C GLN A 430 11.56 1.83 26.37
N HIS A 431 12.04 1.60 25.16
CA HIS A 431 11.47 2.19 23.94
C HIS A 431 11.05 1.08 22.97
N ARG A 432 9.82 1.16 22.48
CA ARG A 432 9.23 0.13 21.61
C ARG A 432 9.88 0.03 20.24
N HIS A 433 10.32 1.16 19.69
CA HIS A 433 10.75 1.27 18.31
C HIS A 433 12.08 1.99 18.11
N LEU A 434 12.78 2.33 19.18
CA LEU A 434 14.01 3.11 19.10
C LEU A 434 15.25 2.23 19.17
N SER A 435 16.19 2.47 18.26
CA SER A 435 17.49 1.79 18.19
C SER A 435 18.62 2.80 18.05
N SER A 436 19.83 2.40 18.46
CA SER A 436 21.03 3.14 18.12
C SER A 436 21.21 3.18 16.59
N VAL A 437 21.96 4.17 16.10
CA VAL A 437 22.23 4.31 14.67
C VAL A 437 23.73 4.20 14.41
N GLU A 438 24.10 3.46 13.38
CA GLU A 438 25.46 3.38 12.84
C GLU A 438 25.53 4.13 11.50
N TYR A 439 26.69 4.13 10.84
CA TYR A 439 26.91 4.81 9.56
C TYR A 439 25.81 4.46 8.55
N SER A 440 25.15 5.46 8.01
CA SER A 440 23.93 5.32 7.20
C SER A 440 23.83 6.40 6.15
N TYR A 441 23.25 6.05 5.02
CA TYR A 441 22.85 6.94 3.92
C TYR A 441 21.34 7.18 3.91
N TRP A 442 20.92 8.05 3.04
CA TRP A 442 19.58 8.53 2.79
C TRP A 442 18.99 9.39 3.90
N THR A 443 18.45 10.50 3.50
CA THR A 443 17.74 11.46 4.33
C THR A 443 16.25 11.51 4.00
N LEU A 444 15.68 10.38 3.54
CA LEU A 444 14.26 10.26 3.13
C LEU A 444 13.29 10.86 4.16
N GLY A 445 13.62 10.68 5.44
CA GLY A 445 12.86 11.28 6.53
C GLY A 445 13.59 11.16 7.86
N TYR A 446 13.52 12.23 8.64
CA TYR A 446 14.06 12.26 10.00
C TYR A 446 13.32 13.25 10.89
N MET A 447 13.34 13.00 12.19
CA MET A 447 12.92 13.92 13.23
C MET A 447 14.15 14.71 13.70
N LEU A 448 14.01 16.00 13.98
CA LEU A 448 15.09 16.86 14.45
C LEU A 448 14.61 17.75 15.59
N SER A 449 15.39 17.80 16.69
CA SER A 449 15.16 18.74 17.77
C SER A 449 15.81 20.10 17.50
N GLN A 450 15.39 21.15 18.20
CA GLN A 450 16.04 22.45 18.14
C GLN A 450 17.53 22.37 18.52
N GLU A 451 17.83 21.56 19.53
CA GLU A 451 19.23 21.35 19.95
C GLU A 451 20.04 20.63 18.87
N GLY A 452 19.42 19.62 18.19
CA GLY A 452 20.01 18.96 17.04
C GLY A 452 20.34 19.94 15.92
N ALA A 453 19.39 20.82 15.56
CA ALA A 453 19.61 21.85 14.56
C ALA A 453 20.79 22.78 14.94
N ARG A 454 20.88 23.17 16.23
CA ARG A 454 22.00 23.99 16.74
C ARG A 454 23.34 23.26 16.59
N LYS A 455 23.40 21.99 16.97
CA LYS A 455 24.61 21.17 16.83
C LYS A 455 25.03 21.01 15.38
N LEU A 456 24.09 20.82 14.46
CA LEU A 456 24.37 20.75 13.01
C LEU A 456 24.90 22.06 12.43
N LEU A 457 24.52 23.20 12.96
CA LEU A 457 25.01 24.53 12.49
C LEU A 457 26.29 24.98 13.16
N THR A 458 26.62 24.47 14.35
CA THR A 458 27.76 24.90 15.16
C THR A 458 29.12 24.79 14.46
N PRO A 459 29.42 23.71 13.69
CA PRO A 459 30.71 23.60 13.00
C PRO A 459 30.88 24.52 11.79
N ASN A 460 29.92 25.42 11.53
CA ASN A 460 29.86 26.27 10.35
C ASN A 460 30.03 25.49 9.03
N PRO A 461 29.08 24.58 8.74
CA PRO A 461 29.25 23.62 7.67
C PRO A 461 29.32 24.23 6.26
N LEU A 462 28.81 25.46 6.05
CA LEU A 462 28.90 26.13 4.75
C LEU A 462 30.35 26.39 4.29
N THR A 463 31.32 26.42 5.20
CA THR A 463 32.74 26.62 4.84
C THR A 463 33.46 25.34 4.40
N LYS A 464 32.76 24.19 4.47
CA LYS A 464 33.35 22.84 4.20
C LYS A 464 32.25 21.81 3.96
N ILE A 465 31.40 22.06 2.95
CA ILE A 465 30.28 21.20 2.64
C ILE A 465 30.77 19.81 2.19
N VAL A 466 30.11 18.79 2.70
CA VAL A 466 30.06 17.43 2.19
C VAL A 466 28.60 17.05 1.92
N PRO A 467 28.26 16.01 1.16
CA PRO A 467 26.86 15.57 1.05
C PRO A 467 26.19 15.38 2.40
N VAL A 468 24.89 15.66 2.49
CA VAL A 468 24.15 15.56 3.76
C VAL A 468 24.22 14.15 4.36
N ASP A 469 24.28 13.13 3.50
CA ASP A 469 24.40 11.73 3.89
C ASP A 469 25.74 11.39 4.56
N GLU A 470 26.79 12.15 4.26
CA GLU A 470 28.08 12.06 4.94
C GLU A 470 28.13 12.97 6.16
N TYR A 471 27.51 14.15 6.07
CA TYR A 471 27.55 15.14 7.13
C TYR A 471 26.86 14.67 8.41
N LEU A 472 25.66 14.09 8.30
CA LEU A 472 24.93 13.63 9.48
C LEU A 472 25.72 12.54 10.25
N PRO A 473 26.25 11.46 9.60
CA PRO A 473 27.11 10.48 10.27
C PRO A 473 28.38 11.06 10.89
N ILE A 474 28.97 12.09 10.29
CA ILE A 474 30.09 12.81 10.90
C ILE A 474 29.63 13.42 12.22
N MET A 475 28.48 14.09 12.26
CA MET A 475 28.01 14.83 13.41
C MET A 475 27.64 13.97 14.62
N PHE A 476 27.19 12.70 14.37
CA PHE A 476 26.98 11.72 15.45
C PHE A 476 28.12 10.71 15.61
N ASP A 477 29.31 11.05 15.10
CA ASP A 477 30.59 10.33 15.29
C ASP A 477 30.60 8.86 14.85
N LYS A 478 29.93 8.54 13.74
CA LYS A 478 29.85 7.20 13.15
C LYS A 478 30.41 7.10 11.73
N HIS A 479 30.91 8.19 11.18
CA HIS A 479 31.49 8.23 9.87
C HIS A 479 32.85 7.51 9.83
N PRO A 480 33.11 6.62 8.84
CA PRO A 480 34.34 5.83 8.79
C PRO A 480 35.60 6.65 8.42
N ASN A 481 35.44 7.78 7.72
CA ASN A 481 36.57 8.63 7.30
C ASN A 481 36.93 9.63 8.42
N SER A 482 38.05 9.37 9.10
CA SER A 482 38.55 10.21 10.18
C SER A 482 39.04 11.59 9.69
N ASP A 483 39.58 11.68 8.48
CA ASP A 483 40.13 12.92 7.93
C ASP A 483 39.01 13.94 7.69
N TRP A 484 37.88 13.47 7.11
CA TRP A 484 36.69 14.33 6.98
C TRP A 484 36.14 14.72 8.35
N SER A 485 35.99 13.75 9.24
CA SER A 485 35.40 13.95 10.57
C SER A 485 36.20 14.96 11.39
N SER A 486 37.55 15.03 11.23
CA SER A 486 38.43 15.97 11.94
C SER A 486 38.12 17.44 11.64
N ASN A 487 37.48 17.72 10.50
CA ASN A 487 37.12 19.07 10.09
C ASN A 487 35.89 19.61 10.83
N PHE A 488 35.12 18.74 11.49
CA PHE A 488 33.87 19.11 12.14
C PHE A 488 33.95 18.87 13.66
N ALA A 489 33.72 19.92 14.45
CA ALA A 489 33.69 19.81 15.90
C ALA A 489 32.72 20.87 16.48
N PRO A 490 31.98 20.52 17.54
CA PRO A 490 31.90 19.20 18.19
C PRO A 490 31.08 18.20 17.37
N ARG A 491 31.37 16.92 17.51
CA ARG A 491 30.60 15.79 16.92
C ARG A 491 29.85 15.08 18.03
N ASN A 492 28.78 15.68 18.50
CA ASN A 492 28.03 15.23 19.68
C ASN A 492 26.52 15.23 19.44
N LEU A 493 26.10 14.95 18.19
CA LEU A 493 24.70 14.78 17.83
C LEU A 493 24.19 13.46 18.41
N GLU A 494 23.18 13.49 19.29
CA GLU A 494 22.55 12.31 19.86
C GLU A 494 21.54 11.75 18.84
N ALA A 495 21.98 10.76 18.06
CA ALA A 495 21.23 10.23 16.96
C ALA A 495 20.72 8.80 17.21
N PHE A 496 19.52 8.52 16.72
CA PHE A 496 18.84 7.22 16.78
C PHE A 496 18.16 6.90 15.45
N THR A 497 17.55 5.74 15.38
CA THR A 497 16.69 5.34 14.27
C THR A 497 15.43 4.66 14.78
N LEU A 498 14.32 4.80 14.07
CA LEU A 498 13.15 3.95 14.28
C LEU A 498 13.34 2.60 13.61
N TYR A 499 12.80 1.57 14.25
CA TYR A 499 12.74 0.24 13.65
C TYR A 499 11.42 -0.46 14.02
N PRO A 500 10.68 -1.03 13.04
CA PRO A 500 10.88 -0.89 11.59
C PRO A 500 10.83 0.57 11.09
N LEU A 501 11.46 0.83 9.94
CA LEU A 501 11.48 2.18 9.36
C LEU A 501 10.05 2.65 9.02
N VAL A 502 9.84 3.95 9.12
CA VAL A 502 8.54 4.60 8.82
C VAL A 502 8.36 4.83 7.32
N VAL A 503 9.46 5.18 6.65
CA VAL A 503 9.48 5.43 5.21
C VAL A 503 10.62 4.69 4.53
N SER A 504 10.40 4.36 3.26
CA SER A 504 11.37 3.77 2.34
C SER A 504 11.38 4.56 1.04
N PRO A 505 12.39 4.41 0.17
CA PRO A 505 12.38 5.09 -1.12
C PRO A 505 11.21 4.62 -1.98
N GLN A 506 10.64 5.54 -2.78
CA GLN A 506 9.60 5.21 -3.74
C GLN A 506 10.09 4.15 -4.73
N LYS A 507 11.31 4.30 -5.20
CA LYS A 507 12.01 3.36 -6.07
C LYS A 507 13.42 3.17 -5.56
N TYR A 508 13.88 1.92 -5.54
CA TYR A 508 15.27 1.62 -5.25
C TYR A 508 16.14 1.84 -6.50
N THR A 509 17.42 2.07 -6.29
CA THR A 509 18.42 2.13 -7.35
C THR A 509 18.32 0.90 -8.24
N ASN A 510 18.39 1.07 -9.56
CA ASN A 510 18.21 0.04 -10.60
C ASN A 510 16.76 -0.43 -10.85
N GLU A 511 15.76 0.09 -10.13
CA GLU A 511 14.36 -0.15 -10.50
C GLU A 511 13.94 0.69 -11.70
N VAL A 512 13.00 0.13 -12.49
CA VAL A 512 12.44 0.86 -13.64
C VAL A 512 11.76 2.15 -13.19
N GLY A 513 12.21 3.27 -13.74
CA GLY A 513 11.69 4.60 -13.39
C GLY A 513 12.39 5.25 -12.19
N TYR A 514 13.48 4.67 -11.65
CA TYR A 514 14.35 5.38 -10.71
C TYR A 514 14.93 6.64 -11.36
N ILE A 515 14.85 7.77 -10.66
CA ILE A 515 15.41 9.05 -11.08
C ILE A 515 16.02 9.71 -9.84
N SER A 516 17.31 10.09 -9.95
CA SER A 516 18.03 10.77 -8.88
C SER A 516 18.44 12.17 -9.31
N ASP A 517 17.92 13.20 -8.63
CA ASP A 517 18.30 14.58 -8.88
C ASP A 517 19.73 14.91 -8.34
N THR A 518 20.24 14.11 -7.43
CA THR A 518 21.59 14.22 -6.91
C THR A 518 22.58 13.49 -7.81
N GLU A 519 22.31 12.26 -8.18
CA GLU A 519 23.23 11.44 -8.98
C GLU A 519 23.28 11.84 -10.46
N ASP A 520 22.17 12.31 -11.04
CA ASP A 520 22.08 12.73 -12.44
C ASP A 520 22.60 14.15 -12.67
N SER A 521 22.98 14.89 -11.61
CA SER A 521 23.46 16.25 -11.71
C SER A 521 24.93 16.35 -12.17
N LEU A 522 25.33 17.57 -12.56
CA LEU A 522 26.70 17.83 -13.04
C LEU A 522 27.71 17.81 -11.89
N ILE A 523 28.94 17.37 -12.21
CA ILE A 523 30.08 17.46 -11.29
C ILE A 523 30.59 18.90 -11.25
N ILE A 524 30.87 19.41 -10.04
CA ILE A 524 31.55 20.69 -9.86
C ILE A 524 33.04 20.52 -10.16
N SER A 525 33.46 20.79 -11.37
CA SER A 525 34.85 21.11 -11.69
C SER A 525 34.84 21.98 -12.94
N GLU A 526 35.69 22.99 -12.96
CA GLU A 526 35.87 23.85 -14.13
C GLU A 526 36.28 23.09 -15.41
N ALA A 527 36.76 21.85 -15.26
CA ALA A 527 37.18 20.99 -16.36
C ALA A 527 36.06 20.11 -16.93
N ASN A 528 34.91 19.95 -16.26
CA ASN A 528 33.89 18.95 -16.62
C ASN A 528 32.47 19.55 -16.69
N LEU A 529 32.27 20.58 -17.49
CA LEU A 529 30.94 21.10 -17.85
C LEU A 529 30.17 20.18 -18.83
N GLN A 530 30.67 19.00 -19.11
CA GLN A 530 29.99 18.04 -19.98
C GLN A 530 29.24 17.00 -19.13
N ARG A 531 27.99 16.74 -19.52
CA ARG A 531 27.20 15.62 -18.98
C ARG A 531 28.01 14.34 -19.17
N ASP A 532 28.22 13.59 -18.10
CA ASP A 532 28.78 12.23 -18.17
C ASP A 532 27.67 11.28 -18.67
N PRO A 533 27.72 10.77 -19.92
CA PRO A 533 26.66 9.93 -20.47
C PRO A 533 26.74 8.47 -20.01
N GLU A 534 27.77 8.06 -19.29
CA GLU A 534 28.01 6.64 -19.00
C GLU A 534 27.75 6.22 -17.54
N ASN A 535 27.24 7.09 -16.68
CA ASN A 535 27.13 6.77 -15.25
C ASN A 535 25.69 6.37 -14.83
N HIS A 536 25.10 5.41 -15.56
CA HIS A 536 23.91 4.67 -15.16
C HIS A 536 24.27 3.39 -14.41
N GLY A 537 25.07 3.45 -13.41
CA GLY A 537 25.52 2.27 -12.73
C GLY A 537 25.61 2.45 -11.22
N GLU A 538 24.75 1.72 -10.56
CA GLU A 538 24.95 1.07 -9.27
C GLU A 538 25.28 1.93 -8.04
N LEU A 539 24.26 2.16 -7.25
CA LEU A 539 24.36 2.17 -5.79
C LEU A 539 23.27 1.32 -5.17
#